data_e9c5e6d5047b287c523cf2383be793cf
#
_entry.id   e9c5e6d5047b287c523cf2383be793cf
#
_cell.length_a   1.000
_cell.length_b   1.000
_cell.length_c   1.000
_cell.angle_alpha   90.00
_cell.angle_beta   90.00
_cell.angle_gamma   90.00
#
_symmetry.space_group_name_H-M   'P 1'
#
loop_
_entity.id
_entity.type
_entity.pdbx_description
1 polymer ?
#
loop_
_entity_poly.entity_id
_entity_poly.type
_entity_poly.pdbx_seq_one_letter_code
_entity_poly.pdbx_strand_id
1 'polypeptide(L)'
;MGVGTYSELWVERYKSQGYINIDPVILGCLQKFHPVNWKELDWTSKAARSFLREAIDFGLGNQGLSILIRGPHGQYAPFTVNHACSDDEWEKIIQDGRRDFILIAHMFNKKALELEPDKSAEPAQSLSPRETETLTLLSLGYSRAQAANTMGISEHILRAYAESARYKLGAVNTIHAVEAAISRGLIVF
;
A
#
# COMPACT_ATOMS: atom_id res chain seq x y z
N MET A 1 9.12 -5.79 -4.12
CA MET A 1 9.46 -7.21 -4.41
C MET A 1 8.28 -8.09 -4.05
N GLY A 2 8.02 -9.19 -4.77
CA GLY A 2 6.97 -10.17 -4.46
C GLY A 2 7.59 -11.55 -4.34
N VAL A 3 7.16 -12.31 -3.33
CA VAL A 3 7.58 -13.71 -3.14
C VAL A 3 6.32 -14.57 -3.11
N GLY A 4 6.31 -15.67 -3.83
CA GLY A 4 5.14 -16.54 -3.90
C GLY A 4 5.43 -17.87 -4.56
N THR A 5 4.42 -18.71 -4.59
CA THR A 5 4.45 -20.06 -5.20
C THR A 5 3.92 -20.05 -6.65
N TYR A 6 3.62 -18.87 -7.20
CA TYR A 6 3.18 -18.74 -8.57
C TYR A 6 4.29 -19.10 -9.56
N SER A 7 3.92 -19.64 -10.70
CA SER A 7 4.89 -19.93 -11.76
C SER A 7 5.54 -18.64 -12.27
N GLU A 8 6.82 -18.72 -12.65
CA GLU A 8 7.54 -17.58 -13.24
C GLU A 8 6.82 -17.03 -14.48
N LEU A 9 6.27 -17.93 -15.29
CA LEU A 9 5.49 -17.56 -16.48
C LEU A 9 4.27 -16.69 -16.14
N TRP A 10 3.55 -17.04 -15.06
CA TRP A 10 2.45 -16.20 -14.61
C TRP A 10 2.91 -14.83 -14.12
N VAL A 11 3.97 -14.77 -13.34
CA VAL A 11 4.51 -13.52 -12.82
C VAL A 11 4.96 -12.59 -13.96
N GLU A 12 5.63 -13.12 -14.98
CA GLU A 12 6.02 -12.36 -16.18
C GLU A 12 4.78 -11.88 -16.95
N ARG A 13 3.81 -12.76 -17.14
CA ARG A 13 2.55 -12.44 -17.81
C ARG A 13 1.78 -11.34 -17.08
N TYR A 14 1.64 -11.47 -15.77
CA TYR A 14 0.98 -10.48 -14.92
C TYR A 14 1.61 -9.07 -15.07
N LYS A 15 2.95 -9.02 -15.06
CA LYS A 15 3.70 -7.76 -15.22
C LYS A 15 3.56 -7.19 -16.62
N SER A 16 3.76 -8.01 -17.65
CA SER A 16 3.75 -7.58 -19.05
C SER A 16 2.40 -7.04 -19.50
N GLN A 17 1.31 -7.58 -18.97
CA GLN A 17 -0.05 -7.12 -19.26
C GLN A 17 -0.52 -5.97 -18.35
N GLY A 18 0.27 -5.57 -17.35
CA GLY A 18 -0.09 -4.54 -16.40
C GLY A 18 -1.35 -4.88 -15.57
N TYR A 19 -1.56 -6.17 -15.27
CA TYR A 19 -2.76 -6.66 -14.58
C TYR A 19 -2.99 -6.01 -13.22
N ILE A 20 -1.96 -5.48 -12.58
CA ILE A 20 -2.08 -4.76 -11.30
C ILE A 20 -3.13 -3.63 -11.34
N ASN A 21 -3.36 -3.03 -12.51
CA ASN A 21 -4.31 -1.93 -12.67
C ASN A 21 -5.77 -2.37 -12.81
N ILE A 22 -6.01 -3.64 -13.10
CA ILE A 22 -7.35 -4.19 -13.35
C ILE A 22 -7.69 -5.36 -12.44
N ASP A 23 -6.74 -5.81 -11.63
CA ASP A 23 -6.89 -6.95 -10.72
C ASP A 23 -7.87 -6.59 -9.59
N PRO A 24 -9.07 -7.20 -9.55
CA PRO A 24 -10.05 -6.92 -8.51
C PRO A 24 -9.55 -7.26 -7.10
N VAL A 25 -8.59 -8.17 -6.98
CA VAL A 25 -8.00 -8.57 -5.71
C VAL A 25 -7.19 -7.41 -5.12
N ILE A 26 -6.31 -6.82 -5.92
CA ILE A 26 -5.50 -5.66 -5.49
C ILE A 26 -6.40 -4.46 -5.21
N LEU A 27 -7.32 -4.12 -6.13
CA LEU A 27 -8.23 -2.99 -5.96
C LEU A 27 -9.14 -3.17 -4.75
N GLY A 28 -9.66 -4.38 -4.54
CA GLY A 28 -10.50 -4.71 -3.38
C GLY A 28 -9.74 -4.63 -2.05
N CYS A 29 -8.50 -5.12 -2.02
CA CYS A 29 -7.65 -5.02 -0.83
C CYS A 29 -7.34 -3.56 -0.45
N LEU A 30 -7.14 -2.67 -1.41
CA LEU A 30 -6.87 -1.26 -1.13
C LEU A 30 -8.07 -0.53 -0.50
N GLN A 31 -9.29 -1.01 -0.75
CA GLN A 31 -10.54 -0.41 -0.25
C GLN A 31 -11.00 -0.98 1.10
N LYS A 32 -10.42 -2.09 1.57
CA LYS A 32 -10.87 -2.80 2.76
C LYS A 32 -9.75 -2.92 3.80
N PHE A 33 -10.12 -3.04 5.09
CA PHE A 33 -9.19 -3.26 6.20
C PHE A 33 -9.20 -4.71 6.72
N HIS A 34 -10.18 -5.50 6.30
CA HIS A 34 -10.33 -6.89 6.70
C HIS A 34 -9.87 -7.83 5.57
N PRO A 35 -9.61 -9.11 5.87
CA PRO A 35 -9.35 -10.10 4.84
C PRO A 35 -10.46 -10.15 3.79
N VAL A 36 -10.08 -10.20 2.54
CA VAL A 36 -10.98 -10.14 1.38
C VAL A 36 -11.09 -11.52 0.76
N ASN A 37 -12.28 -12.12 0.83
CA ASN A 37 -12.57 -13.32 0.05
C ASN A 37 -12.80 -12.91 -1.42
N TRP A 38 -12.17 -13.60 -2.36
CA TRP A 38 -12.27 -13.28 -3.78
C TRP A 38 -13.70 -13.33 -4.32
N LYS A 39 -14.59 -14.10 -3.69
CA LYS A 39 -16.02 -14.15 -4.02
C LYS A 39 -16.78 -12.85 -3.73
N GLU A 40 -16.25 -12.03 -2.82
CA GLU A 40 -16.84 -10.74 -2.47
C GLU A 40 -16.42 -9.60 -3.40
N LEU A 41 -15.57 -9.90 -4.38
CA LEU A 41 -15.04 -8.93 -5.33
C LEU A 41 -15.89 -8.82 -6.58
N ASP A 42 -15.77 -7.68 -7.26
CA ASP A 42 -16.48 -7.44 -8.52
C ASP A 42 -15.73 -8.07 -9.70
N TRP A 43 -16.25 -9.19 -10.16
CA TRP A 43 -15.78 -9.90 -11.36
C TRP A 43 -16.67 -9.65 -12.58
N THR A 44 -17.54 -8.62 -12.56
CA THR A 44 -18.56 -8.42 -13.63
C THR A 44 -17.97 -7.81 -14.90
N SER A 45 -16.86 -7.09 -14.83
CA SER A 45 -16.23 -6.51 -16.00
C SER A 45 -15.64 -7.59 -16.94
N LYS A 46 -15.64 -7.32 -18.25
CA LYS A 46 -15.02 -8.24 -19.24
C LYS A 46 -13.53 -8.45 -18.95
N ALA A 47 -12.83 -7.38 -18.54
CA ALA A 47 -11.40 -7.43 -18.22
C ALA A 47 -11.13 -8.32 -17.01
N ALA A 48 -11.89 -8.16 -15.92
CA ALA A 48 -11.74 -8.98 -14.70
C ALA A 48 -12.01 -10.45 -14.96
N ARG A 49 -13.07 -10.78 -15.72
CA ARG A 49 -13.38 -12.18 -16.10
C ARG A 49 -12.30 -12.80 -16.98
N SER A 50 -11.75 -12.03 -17.92
CA SER A 50 -10.66 -12.52 -18.78
C SER A 50 -9.39 -12.78 -17.99
N PHE A 51 -9.06 -11.84 -17.08
CA PHE A 51 -7.94 -11.97 -16.15
C PHE A 51 -8.08 -13.21 -15.26
N LEU A 52 -9.23 -13.42 -14.61
CA LEU A 52 -9.45 -14.59 -13.75
C LEU A 52 -9.33 -15.91 -14.51
N ARG A 53 -9.90 -15.97 -15.70
CA ARG A 53 -9.80 -17.19 -16.56
C ARG A 53 -8.35 -17.50 -16.88
N GLU A 54 -7.61 -16.51 -17.31
CA GLU A 54 -6.20 -16.68 -17.63
C GLU A 54 -5.38 -17.06 -16.39
N ALA A 55 -5.64 -16.46 -15.23
CA ALA A 55 -5.00 -16.83 -13.97
C ALA A 55 -5.23 -18.32 -13.64
N ILE A 56 -6.45 -18.81 -13.80
CA ILE A 56 -6.80 -20.23 -13.60
C ILE A 56 -6.07 -21.12 -14.60
N ASP A 57 -5.97 -20.72 -15.86
CA ASP A 57 -5.23 -21.47 -16.91
C ASP A 57 -3.73 -21.58 -16.58
N PHE A 58 -3.17 -20.60 -15.86
CA PHE A 58 -1.80 -20.65 -15.33
C PHE A 58 -1.67 -21.39 -13.98
N GLY A 59 -2.74 -22.04 -13.51
CA GLY A 59 -2.73 -22.88 -12.31
C GLY A 59 -3.04 -22.17 -11.01
N LEU A 60 -3.56 -20.94 -11.06
CA LEU A 60 -4.11 -20.30 -9.86
C LEU A 60 -5.45 -20.96 -9.49
N GLY A 61 -5.76 -21.00 -8.20
CA GLY A 61 -7.03 -21.51 -7.72
C GLY A 61 -8.22 -20.62 -8.10
N ASN A 62 -9.41 -21.20 -8.11
CA ASN A 62 -10.67 -20.49 -8.28
C ASN A 62 -11.19 -19.85 -6.99
N GLN A 63 -10.54 -20.13 -5.86
CA GLN A 63 -10.82 -19.59 -4.53
C GLN A 63 -9.61 -18.82 -4.03
N GLY A 64 -9.84 -17.76 -3.24
CA GLY A 64 -8.75 -17.02 -2.65
C GLY A 64 -9.18 -16.11 -1.50
N LEU A 65 -8.27 -15.92 -0.56
CA LEU A 65 -8.34 -14.96 0.53
C LEU A 65 -7.11 -14.07 0.47
N SER A 66 -7.32 -12.77 0.44
CA SER A 66 -6.25 -11.79 0.42
C SER A 66 -6.32 -10.90 1.64
N ILE A 67 -5.16 -10.67 2.25
CA ILE A 67 -4.99 -9.87 3.47
C ILE A 67 -4.03 -8.75 3.13
N LEU A 68 -4.49 -7.50 3.17
CA LEU A 68 -3.62 -6.35 2.99
C LEU A 68 -2.97 -5.98 4.30
N ILE A 69 -1.66 -6.09 4.34
CA ILE A 69 -0.84 -5.60 5.44
C ILE A 69 -0.35 -4.22 5.07
N ARG A 70 -0.58 -3.27 5.97
CA ARG A 70 -0.08 -1.90 5.85
C ARG A 70 1.18 -1.81 6.70
N GLY A 71 2.30 -1.60 6.05
CA GLY A 71 3.60 -1.44 6.69
C GLY A 71 3.92 0.03 7.00
N PRO A 72 5.06 0.28 7.66
CA PRO A 72 5.58 1.63 7.85
C PRO A 72 5.88 2.28 6.50
N HIS A 73 5.91 3.62 6.48
CA HIS A 73 6.26 4.41 5.29
C HIS A 73 5.32 4.20 4.08
N GLY A 74 4.03 3.91 4.32
CA GLY A 74 3.06 3.73 3.26
C GLY A 74 3.21 2.43 2.46
N GLN A 75 3.97 1.47 2.95
CA GLN A 75 4.12 0.17 2.31
C GLN A 75 2.84 -0.64 2.33
N TYR A 76 2.58 -1.34 1.24
CA TYR A 76 1.48 -2.28 1.09
C TYR A 76 2.02 -3.66 0.77
N ALA A 77 1.59 -4.66 1.52
CA ALA A 77 1.94 -6.05 1.28
C ALA A 77 0.66 -6.90 1.23
N PRO A 78 0.10 -7.19 0.07
CA PRO A 78 -0.98 -8.15 -0.04
C PRO A 78 -0.41 -9.56 0.15
N PHE A 79 -0.90 -10.25 1.18
CA PHE A 79 -0.69 -11.68 1.36
C PHE A 79 -1.91 -12.42 0.85
N THR A 80 -1.71 -13.38 -0.05
CA THR A 80 -2.82 -14.12 -0.68
C THR A 80 -2.59 -15.61 -0.54
N VAL A 81 -3.63 -16.31 -0.11
CA VAL A 81 -3.76 -17.76 -0.20
C VAL A 81 -4.85 -18.09 -1.21
N ASN A 82 -4.60 -19.06 -2.07
CA ASN A 82 -5.59 -19.52 -3.04
C ASN A 82 -5.59 -21.05 -3.15
N HIS A 83 -6.70 -21.60 -3.61
CA HIS A 83 -6.87 -23.03 -3.77
C HIS A 83 -7.88 -23.34 -4.89
N ALA A 84 -7.72 -24.50 -5.51
CA ALA A 84 -8.69 -25.02 -6.46
C ALA A 84 -9.57 -26.06 -5.76
N CYS A 85 -10.75 -25.62 -5.30
CA CYS A 85 -11.68 -26.48 -4.57
C CYS A 85 -13.14 -26.01 -4.73
N SER A 86 -14.07 -26.79 -4.21
CA SER A 86 -15.48 -26.40 -4.13
C SER A 86 -15.72 -25.26 -3.13
N ASP A 87 -16.89 -24.64 -3.24
CA ASP A 87 -17.29 -23.56 -2.36
C ASP A 87 -17.38 -23.98 -0.89
N ASP A 88 -17.98 -25.16 -0.65
CA ASP A 88 -18.15 -25.70 0.70
C ASP A 88 -16.83 -26.07 1.36
N GLU A 89 -15.89 -26.59 0.57
CA GLU A 89 -14.56 -26.91 1.05
C GLU A 89 -13.78 -25.63 1.38
N TRP A 90 -13.86 -24.62 0.49
CA TRP A 90 -13.23 -23.32 0.74
C TRP A 90 -13.75 -22.64 1.98
N GLU A 91 -15.07 -22.66 2.21
CA GLU A 91 -15.68 -22.07 3.41
C GLU A 91 -15.13 -22.71 4.69
N LYS A 92 -14.98 -24.04 4.71
CA LYS A 92 -14.37 -24.75 5.85
C LYS A 92 -12.91 -24.31 6.07
N ILE A 93 -12.11 -24.24 5.00
CA ILE A 93 -10.71 -23.78 5.07
C ILE A 93 -10.64 -22.38 5.68
N ILE A 94 -11.53 -21.47 5.26
CA ILE A 94 -11.56 -20.11 5.77
C ILE A 94 -12.02 -20.07 7.24
N GLN A 95 -13.05 -20.82 7.62
CA GLN A 95 -13.54 -20.85 9.00
C GLN A 95 -12.46 -21.37 9.95
N ASP A 96 -11.78 -22.45 9.58
CA ASP A 96 -10.77 -23.08 10.42
C ASP A 96 -9.46 -22.29 10.44
N GLY A 97 -9.02 -21.74 9.30
CA GLY A 97 -7.69 -21.16 9.11
C GLY A 97 -7.61 -19.65 9.15
N ARG A 98 -8.72 -18.90 9.20
CA ARG A 98 -8.71 -17.44 9.05
C ARG A 98 -7.76 -16.71 10.00
N ARG A 99 -7.72 -17.11 11.27
CA ARG A 99 -6.84 -16.51 12.28
C ARG A 99 -5.37 -16.76 11.95
N ASP A 100 -5.07 -17.98 11.54
CA ASP A 100 -3.71 -18.39 11.20
C ASP A 100 -3.22 -17.70 9.95
N PHE A 101 -4.07 -17.54 8.93
CA PHE A 101 -3.72 -16.77 7.73
C PHE A 101 -3.39 -15.32 8.04
N ILE A 102 -4.14 -14.67 8.94
CA ILE A 102 -3.85 -13.29 9.36
C ILE A 102 -2.50 -13.24 10.08
N LEU A 103 -2.25 -14.16 11.01
CA LEU A 103 -1.00 -14.21 11.75
C LEU A 103 0.20 -14.46 10.82
N ILE A 104 0.08 -15.46 9.95
CA ILE A 104 1.10 -15.81 8.97
C ILE A 104 1.40 -14.61 8.06
N ALA A 105 0.38 -13.93 7.58
CA ALA A 105 0.52 -12.75 6.73
C ALA A 105 1.41 -11.69 7.40
N HIS A 106 1.15 -11.37 8.67
CA HIS A 106 1.96 -10.41 9.43
C HIS A 106 3.38 -10.92 9.69
N MET A 107 3.55 -12.20 10.00
CA MET A 107 4.88 -12.81 10.20
C MET A 107 5.72 -12.79 8.92
N PHE A 108 5.12 -13.11 7.78
CA PHE A 108 5.78 -13.03 6.47
C PHE A 108 6.20 -11.60 6.13
N ASN A 109 5.28 -10.63 6.33
CA ASN A 109 5.62 -9.24 6.08
C ASN A 109 6.76 -8.75 6.97
N LYS A 110 6.71 -9.07 8.28
CA LYS A 110 7.82 -8.77 9.20
C LYS A 110 9.13 -9.35 8.67
N LYS A 111 9.14 -10.63 8.29
CA LYS A 111 10.34 -11.30 7.79
C LYS A 111 10.84 -10.70 6.48
N ALA A 112 9.94 -10.33 5.57
CA ALA A 112 10.29 -9.67 4.32
C ALA A 112 10.98 -8.31 4.58
N LEU A 113 10.47 -7.51 5.52
CA LEU A 113 11.09 -6.25 5.91
C LEU A 113 12.46 -6.42 6.56
N GLU A 114 12.70 -7.50 7.32
CA GLU A 114 14.01 -7.80 7.87
C GLU A 114 15.04 -8.19 6.80
N LEU A 115 14.60 -8.79 5.70
CA LEU A 115 15.44 -9.24 4.59
C LEU A 115 15.70 -8.18 3.52
N GLU A 116 14.83 -7.19 3.43
CA GLU A 116 15.02 -6.02 2.56
C GLU A 116 15.54 -4.86 3.43
N PRO A 117 16.86 -4.66 3.55
CA PRO A 117 17.37 -3.48 4.24
C PRO A 117 16.83 -2.25 3.55
N ASP A 118 16.23 -1.40 4.33
CA ASP A 118 15.58 -0.16 3.92
C ASP A 118 16.54 0.69 3.07
N LYS A 119 16.37 0.67 1.76
CA LYS A 119 17.12 1.51 0.83
C LYS A 119 16.81 3.00 1.01
N SER A 120 15.82 3.32 1.82
CA SER A 120 15.39 4.68 2.17
C SER A 120 15.96 5.15 3.53
N ALA A 121 16.70 4.31 4.23
CA ALA A 121 17.30 4.63 5.53
C ALA A 121 18.64 5.38 5.40
N GLU A 122 18.73 6.40 4.56
CA GLU A 122 19.50 7.56 5.03
C GLU A 122 18.74 8.14 6.21
N PRO A 123 19.41 8.42 7.35
CA PRO A 123 18.74 9.01 8.49
C PRO A 123 18.11 10.32 8.03
N ALA A 124 16.80 10.28 7.75
CA ALA A 124 16.08 11.47 7.34
C ALA A 124 16.31 12.50 8.46
N GLN A 125 16.90 13.64 8.11
CA GLN A 125 17.07 14.72 9.06
C GLN A 125 15.69 15.01 9.67
N SER A 126 15.62 15.02 11.00
CA SER A 126 14.36 15.25 11.69
C SER A 126 13.78 16.61 11.29
N LEU A 127 12.48 16.62 11.01
CA LEU A 127 11.79 17.88 10.78
C LEU A 127 11.73 18.68 12.10
N SER A 128 11.94 19.98 12.01
CA SER A 128 11.66 20.88 13.13
C SER A 128 10.15 21.00 13.35
N PRO A 129 9.70 21.42 14.56
CA PRO A 129 8.26 21.62 14.81
C PRO A 129 7.57 22.55 13.80
N ARG A 130 8.25 23.60 13.35
CA ARG A 130 7.71 24.54 12.35
C ARG A 130 7.63 23.97 10.94
N GLU A 131 8.58 23.12 10.55
CA GLU A 131 8.52 22.37 9.29
C GLU A 131 7.39 21.35 9.31
N THR A 132 7.23 20.61 10.41
CA THR A 132 6.11 19.67 10.60
C THR A 132 4.77 20.39 10.53
N GLU A 133 4.59 21.49 11.26
CA GLU A 133 3.38 22.30 11.24
C GLU A 133 3.07 22.83 9.82
N THR A 134 4.08 23.30 9.11
CA THR A 134 3.95 23.75 7.72
C THR A 134 3.44 22.62 6.81
N LEU A 135 4.07 21.44 6.84
CA LEU A 135 3.64 20.33 6.01
C LEU A 135 2.25 19.81 6.42
N THR A 136 1.92 19.82 7.71
CA THR A 136 0.59 19.43 8.19
C THR A 136 -0.50 20.35 7.65
N LEU A 137 -0.33 21.67 7.72
CA LEU A 137 -1.32 22.62 7.18
C LEU A 137 -1.48 22.47 5.66
N LEU A 138 -0.37 22.28 4.93
CA LEU A 138 -0.40 22.06 3.49
C LEU A 138 -1.09 20.73 3.13
N SER A 139 -0.90 19.67 3.93
CA SER A 139 -1.56 18.37 3.73
C SER A 139 -3.07 18.42 3.94
N LEU A 140 -3.53 19.30 4.83
CA LEU A 140 -4.94 19.60 5.07
C LEU A 140 -5.59 20.48 3.97
N GLY A 141 -4.82 20.85 2.94
CA GLY A 141 -5.33 21.64 1.80
C GLY A 141 -5.29 23.16 2.02
N TYR A 142 -4.64 23.66 3.07
CA TYR A 142 -4.46 25.09 3.22
C TYR A 142 -3.58 25.63 2.10
N SER A 143 -3.97 26.78 1.55
CA SER A 143 -3.07 27.56 0.70
C SER A 143 -1.91 28.11 1.53
N ARG A 144 -0.81 28.50 0.87
CA ARG A 144 0.36 29.08 1.56
C ARG A 144 -0.02 30.31 2.39
N ALA A 145 -0.88 31.18 1.84
CA ALA A 145 -1.37 32.35 2.57
C ALA A 145 -2.15 31.98 3.83
N GLN A 146 -3.06 31.01 3.72
CA GLN A 146 -3.85 30.53 4.86
C GLN A 146 -2.96 29.87 5.92
N ALA A 147 -2.02 29.00 5.52
CA ALA A 147 -1.09 28.34 6.42
C ALA A 147 -0.19 29.37 7.14
N ALA A 148 0.34 30.36 6.42
CA ALA A 148 1.16 31.41 7.00
C ALA A 148 0.37 32.24 8.03
N ASN A 149 -0.88 32.60 7.70
CA ASN A 149 -1.75 33.31 8.63
C ASN A 149 -2.05 32.47 9.89
N THR A 150 -2.34 31.18 9.73
CA THR A 150 -2.59 30.25 10.85
C THR A 150 -1.37 30.15 11.78
N MET A 151 -0.16 30.09 11.21
CA MET A 151 1.09 30.02 11.95
C MET A 151 1.56 31.37 12.52
N GLY A 152 0.89 32.49 12.18
CA GLY A 152 1.30 33.84 12.58
C GLY A 152 2.64 34.31 11.98
N ILE A 153 2.95 33.88 10.74
CA ILE A 153 4.20 34.19 10.04
C ILE A 153 3.92 34.73 8.63
N SER A 154 4.95 35.27 7.96
CA SER A 154 4.83 35.67 6.56
C SER A 154 4.86 34.44 5.62
N GLU A 155 4.26 34.58 4.43
CA GLU A 155 4.34 33.54 3.40
C GLU A 155 5.79 33.24 2.99
N HIS A 156 6.67 34.22 3.06
CA HIS A 156 8.09 34.04 2.78
C HIS A 156 8.75 33.09 3.79
N ILE A 157 8.44 33.24 5.08
CA ILE A 157 8.95 32.35 6.13
C ILE A 157 8.33 30.95 5.98
N LEU A 158 7.05 30.85 5.71
CA LEU A 158 6.41 29.54 5.45
C LEU A 158 7.06 28.82 4.28
N ARG A 159 7.35 29.54 3.19
CA ARG A 159 8.08 28.99 2.04
C ARG A 159 9.45 28.47 2.46
N ALA A 160 10.18 29.17 3.28
CA ALA A 160 11.48 28.73 3.79
C ALA A 160 11.37 27.41 4.57
N TYR A 161 10.36 27.28 5.44
CA TYR A 161 10.09 26.02 6.17
C TYR A 161 9.72 24.87 5.22
N ALA A 162 8.85 25.14 4.23
CA ALA A 162 8.48 24.12 3.25
C ALA A 162 9.69 23.64 2.41
N GLU A 163 10.57 24.55 1.98
CA GLU A 163 11.79 24.22 1.24
C GLU A 163 12.81 23.47 2.11
N SER A 164 12.97 23.86 3.37
CA SER A 164 13.84 23.15 4.31
C SER A 164 13.34 21.73 4.57
N ALA A 165 12.04 21.57 4.81
CA ALA A 165 11.42 20.25 4.96
C ALA A 165 11.59 19.39 3.71
N ARG A 166 11.35 19.97 2.52
CA ARG A 166 11.56 19.31 1.23
C ARG A 166 12.99 18.77 1.10
N TYR A 167 13.97 19.58 1.41
CA TYR A 167 15.38 19.20 1.35
C TYR A 167 15.70 18.04 2.31
N LYS A 168 15.27 18.15 3.58
CA LYS A 168 15.48 17.11 4.60
C LYS A 168 14.82 15.77 4.25
N LEU A 169 13.71 15.81 3.53
CA LEU A 169 12.98 14.61 3.10
C LEU A 169 13.47 14.04 1.77
N GLY A 170 14.42 14.71 1.08
CA GLY A 170 14.88 14.31 -0.25
C GLY A 170 13.79 14.46 -1.33
N ALA A 171 12.81 15.32 -1.12
CA ALA A 171 11.67 15.46 -2.00
C ALA A 171 11.95 16.44 -3.15
N VAL A 172 11.39 16.16 -4.34
CA VAL A 172 11.60 16.99 -5.54
C VAL A 172 10.74 18.25 -5.54
N ASN A 173 9.60 18.24 -4.82
CA ASN A 173 8.70 19.38 -4.68
C ASN A 173 7.92 19.28 -3.35
N THR A 174 7.11 20.30 -3.05
CA THR A 174 6.33 20.37 -1.80
C THR A 174 5.29 19.24 -1.69
N ILE A 175 4.65 18.84 -2.79
CA ILE A 175 3.66 17.74 -2.80
C ILE A 175 4.35 16.43 -2.44
N HIS A 176 5.50 16.16 -3.04
CA HIS A 176 6.31 14.98 -2.70
C HIS A 176 6.81 15.04 -1.25
N ALA A 177 7.14 16.25 -0.72
CA ALA A 177 7.51 16.39 0.69
C ALA A 177 6.35 16.08 1.64
N VAL A 178 5.14 16.50 1.32
CA VAL A 178 3.92 16.15 2.07
C VAL A 178 3.67 14.65 2.02
N GLU A 179 3.71 14.04 0.84
CA GLU A 179 3.56 12.59 0.67
C GLU A 179 4.60 11.83 1.51
N ALA A 180 5.89 12.18 1.40
CA ALA A 180 6.97 11.56 2.14
C ALA A 180 6.82 11.73 3.66
N ALA A 181 6.31 12.87 4.13
CA ALA A 181 6.07 13.11 5.55
C ALA A 181 4.91 12.24 6.09
N ILE A 182 3.84 12.09 5.32
CA ILE A 182 2.70 11.21 5.67
C ILE A 182 3.14 9.75 5.68
N SER A 183 3.76 9.29 4.61
CA SER A 183 4.17 7.90 4.46
C SER A 183 5.18 7.45 5.51
N ARG A 184 6.04 8.36 5.99
CA ARG A 184 7.00 8.13 7.08
C ARG A 184 6.41 8.34 8.49
N GLY A 185 5.14 8.71 8.61
CA GLY A 185 4.50 8.98 9.89
C GLY A 185 5.03 10.21 10.63
N LEU A 186 5.66 11.15 9.91
CA LEU A 186 6.19 12.39 10.47
C LEU A 186 5.09 13.44 10.68
N ILE A 187 4.01 13.34 9.92
CA ILE A 187 2.77 14.09 10.11
C ILE A 187 1.58 13.15 10.13
N VAL A 188 0.63 13.42 11.02
CA VAL A 188 -0.61 12.64 11.21
C VAL A 188 -1.75 13.65 11.35
N PHE A 189 -2.94 13.34 10.80
CA PHE A 189 -4.14 14.20 10.87
C PHE A 189 -5.41 13.36 10.91
#